data_e5cbc0c6a3b7afd37907e0fbe299e7f5
#
_entry.id   e5cbc0c6a3b7afd37907e0fbe299e7f5
#
_cell.length_a   1.000
_cell.length_b   1.000
_cell.length_c   1.000
_cell.angle_alpha   90.00
_cell.angle_beta   90.00
_cell.angle_gamma   90.00
#
_symmetry.space_group_name_H-M   'P 1'
#
loop_
_entity.id
_entity.type
_entity.pdbx_description
1 polymer ?
#
loop_
_entity_poly.entity_id
_entity_poly.type
_entity_poly.pdbx_seq_one_letter_code
_entity_poly.pdbx_strand_id
1 'polypeptide(L)'
;MKNKMFAIAMLATFAAPALADGIPVEPGLWSITTTVNMPMMPAPQTMTVEECMTDEILDMEDMSDDDLDPNCDYALDQLDGNTMAWSIDCPVEGGGQMHAEWTATSNGDSVEGEGKMTMSMQGQTMNMDMSWVGERIGACD
;
A
#
# COMPACT_ATOMS: atom_id res chain seq x y z
N MET A 1 39.06 31.60 46.88
CA MET A 1 37.92 30.67 46.65
C MET A 1 37.58 30.65 45.19
N LYS A 2 37.91 29.58 44.52
CA LYS A 2 37.75 29.47 43.05
C LYS A 2 36.42 28.71 42.78
N ASN A 3 35.36 29.44 42.34
CA ASN A 3 34.11 28.85 41.91
C ASN A 3 34.31 28.25 40.49
N LYS A 4 34.28 26.93 40.41
CA LYS A 4 34.22 26.21 39.13
C LYS A 4 32.74 26.07 38.73
N MET A 5 32.27 26.89 37.78
CA MET A 5 31.01 26.71 37.09
C MET A 5 31.12 25.51 36.16
N PHE A 6 30.41 24.43 36.47
CA PHE A 6 30.21 23.31 35.56
C PHE A 6 29.07 23.68 34.59
N ALA A 7 29.43 23.92 33.35
CA ALA A 7 28.43 24.01 32.27
C ALA A 7 28.03 22.62 31.84
N ILE A 8 26.80 22.25 32.16
CA ILE A 8 26.18 21.01 31.66
C ILE A 8 25.68 21.29 30.25
N ALA A 9 26.38 20.78 29.26
CA ALA A 9 25.92 20.78 27.88
C ALA A 9 24.83 19.73 27.74
N MET A 10 23.56 20.17 27.62
CA MET A 10 22.44 19.30 27.19
C MET A 10 22.64 18.95 25.73
N LEU A 11 23.05 17.73 25.43
CA LEU A 11 22.94 17.15 24.12
C LEU A 11 21.45 16.85 23.86
N ALA A 12 20.78 17.68 23.09
CA ALA A 12 19.48 17.37 22.51
C ALA A 12 19.69 16.32 21.42
N THR A 13 19.40 15.06 21.74
CA THR A 13 19.31 14.00 20.74
C THR A 13 18.05 14.23 19.92
N PHE A 14 18.21 14.79 18.73
CA PHE A 14 17.18 14.76 17.71
C PHE A 14 17.01 13.30 17.28
N ALA A 15 15.97 12.63 17.77
CA ALA A 15 15.50 11.39 17.19
C ALA A 15 14.96 11.76 15.79
N ALA A 16 15.67 11.38 14.74
CA ALA A 16 15.13 11.43 13.40
C ALA A 16 13.87 10.53 13.37
N PRO A 17 12.74 11.00 12.83
CA PRO A 17 11.60 10.12 12.63
C PRO A 17 12.06 8.97 11.74
N ALA A 18 11.86 7.74 12.20
CA ALA A 18 11.99 6.57 11.35
C ALA A 18 11.03 6.79 10.17
N LEU A 19 11.56 6.79 8.96
CA LEU A 19 10.74 6.83 7.75
C LEU A 19 9.94 5.52 7.75
N ALA A 20 8.65 5.60 8.00
CA ALA A 20 7.77 4.46 7.86
C ALA A 20 7.70 4.10 6.37
N ASP A 21 7.84 2.81 6.04
CA ASP A 21 7.81 2.32 4.66
C ASP A 21 6.38 2.20 4.10
N GLY A 22 5.40 2.87 4.71
CA GLY A 22 3.99 2.81 4.35
C GLY A 22 3.19 4.05 4.78
N ILE A 23 1.89 4.00 4.57
CA ILE A 23 0.94 5.06 4.90
C ILE A 23 0.25 4.79 6.25
N PRO A 24 -0.04 5.83 7.06
CA PRO A 24 -0.63 5.66 8.38
C PRO A 24 -2.10 5.22 8.28
N VAL A 25 -2.50 4.26 9.11
CA VAL A 25 -3.88 3.78 9.24
C VAL A 25 -4.24 3.62 10.72
N GLU A 26 -5.52 3.72 11.05
CA GLU A 26 -6.00 3.45 12.40
C GLU A 26 -6.31 1.95 12.56
N PRO A 27 -5.73 1.25 13.55
CA PRO A 27 -6.05 -0.15 13.84
C PRO A 27 -7.54 -0.35 14.15
N GLY A 28 -8.10 -1.45 13.72
CA GLY A 28 -9.50 -1.80 13.94
C GLY A 28 -10.07 -2.71 12.88
N LEU A 29 -11.38 -2.88 12.91
CA LEU A 29 -12.14 -3.62 11.90
C LEU A 29 -12.40 -2.70 10.70
N TRP A 30 -12.04 -3.16 9.53
CA TRP A 30 -12.16 -2.43 8.28
C TRP A 30 -13.10 -3.14 7.31
N SER A 31 -13.88 -2.37 6.59
CA SER A 31 -14.67 -2.82 5.44
C SER A 31 -13.98 -2.35 4.17
N ILE A 32 -13.54 -3.26 3.34
CA ILE A 32 -12.78 -2.99 2.11
C ILE A 32 -13.65 -3.39 0.92
N THR A 33 -13.96 -2.43 0.07
CA THR A 33 -14.71 -2.64 -1.16
C THR A 33 -13.79 -2.46 -2.36
N THR A 34 -13.62 -3.53 -3.13
CA THR A 34 -12.82 -3.56 -4.35
C THR A 34 -13.73 -3.62 -5.57
N THR A 35 -13.44 -2.81 -6.56
CA THR A 35 -14.11 -2.80 -7.86
C THR A 35 -13.09 -3.08 -8.96
N VAL A 36 -13.38 -4.07 -9.78
CA VAL A 36 -12.55 -4.50 -10.91
C VAL A 36 -13.30 -4.24 -12.22
N ASN A 37 -12.67 -3.53 -13.12
CA ASN A 37 -13.19 -3.24 -14.45
C ASN A 37 -12.31 -3.90 -15.51
N MET A 38 -12.91 -4.81 -16.26
CA MET A 38 -12.26 -5.52 -17.36
C MET A 38 -12.98 -5.23 -18.68
N PRO A 39 -12.24 -4.90 -19.78
CA PRO A 39 -12.86 -4.55 -21.07
C PRO A 39 -13.76 -5.65 -21.67
N MET A 40 -13.54 -6.89 -21.29
CA MET A 40 -14.31 -8.06 -21.77
C MET A 40 -15.59 -8.33 -20.95
N MET A 41 -15.78 -7.64 -19.83
CA MET A 41 -16.97 -7.79 -18.98
C MET A 41 -17.97 -6.64 -19.22
N PRO A 42 -19.28 -6.95 -19.26
CA PRO A 42 -20.30 -5.94 -19.52
C PRO A 42 -20.53 -4.98 -18.35
N ALA A 43 -20.03 -5.31 -17.16
CA ALA A 43 -20.15 -4.49 -15.96
C ALA A 43 -18.95 -4.72 -15.02
N PRO A 44 -18.56 -3.70 -14.24
CA PRO A 44 -17.56 -3.85 -13.19
C PRO A 44 -17.99 -4.90 -12.15
N GLN A 45 -17.02 -5.63 -11.61
CA GLN A 45 -17.22 -6.56 -10.50
C GLN A 45 -16.85 -5.86 -9.19
N THR A 46 -17.73 -5.93 -8.23
CA THR A 46 -17.52 -5.33 -6.89
C THR A 46 -17.59 -6.40 -5.82
N MET A 47 -16.64 -6.39 -4.92
CA MET A 47 -16.55 -7.29 -3.77
C MET A 47 -16.24 -6.49 -2.52
N THR A 48 -16.90 -6.82 -1.41
CA THR A 48 -16.64 -6.22 -0.10
C THR A 48 -16.22 -7.31 0.88
N VAL A 49 -15.14 -7.06 1.60
CA VAL A 49 -14.63 -7.92 2.67
C VAL A 49 -14.44 -7.11 3.95
N GLU A 50 -14.53 -7.76 5.09
CA GLU A 50 -14.21 -7.18 6.38
C GLU A 50 -12.96 -7.83 6.93
N GLU A 51 -12.01 -7.01 7.40
CA GLU A 51 -10.73 -7.46 7.89
C GLU A 51 -10.31 -6.66 9.13
N CYS A 52 -9.67 -7.34 10.08
CA CYS A 52 -9.10 -6.70 11.25
C CYS A 52 -7.66 -6.29 10.96
N MET A 53 -7.41 -4.98 10.91
CA MET A 53 -6.06 -4.43 10.81
C MET A 53 -5.52 -4.12 12.21
N THR A 54 -4.37 -4.67 12.55
CA THR A 54 -3.70 -4.48 13.84
C THR A 54 -2.56 -3.48 13.78
N ASP A 55 -2.05 -3.22 12.58
CA ASP A 55 -0.92 -2.32 12.35
C ASP A 55 -1.37 -0.87 12.15
N GLU A 56 -0.51 0.06 12.55
CA GLU A 56 -0.74 1.52 12.40
C GLU A 56 -0.17 2.05 11.07
N ILE A 57 0.51 1.21 10.32
CA ILE A 57 1.12 1.50 9.02
C ILE A 57 0.68 0.41 8.05
N LEU A 58 0.16 0.83 6.92
CA LEU A 58 -0.15 -0.03 5.80
C LEU A 58 1.01 0.09 4.80
N ASP A 59 1.75 -0.97 4.63
CA ASP A 59 2.89 -1.02 3.73
C ASP A 59 2.58 -1.83 2.45
N MET A 60 3.57 -1.96 1.58
CA MET A 60 3.41 -2.68 0.32
C MET A 60 3.24 -4.19 0.51
N GLU A 61 3.80 -4.78 1.58
CA GLU A 61 3.63 -6.19 1.90
C GLU A 61 2.21 -6.51 2.34
N ASP A 62 1.59 -5.62 3.13
CA ASP A 62 0.20 -5.76 3.58
C ASP A 62 -0.81 -5.64 2.42
N MET A 63 -0.47 -4.85 1.40
CA MET A 63 -1.35 -4.63 0.24
C MET A 63 -1.22 -5.70 -0.85
N SER A 64 -0.16 -6.49 -0.83
CA SER A 64 0.01 -7.63 -1.70
C SER A 64 -0.33 -8.90 -0.93
N ASP A 65 -1.40 -9.60 -1.36
CA ASP A 65 -1.83 -10.85 -0.73
C ASP A 65 -0.66 -11.80 -0.44
N ASP A 66 -0.53 -12.17 0.79
CA ASP A 66 0.18 -13.20 1.55
C ASP A 66 1.51 -13.83 1.03
N ASP A 67 1.84 -13.73 -0.25
CA ASP A 67 3.10 -14.27 -0.78
C ASP A 67 3.55 -13.44 -1.99
N LEU A 68 4.40 -12.44 -1.73
CA LEU A 68 5.14 -11.78 -2.82
C LEU A 68 5.82 -12.85 -3.67
N ASP A 69 5.36 -13.03 -4.92
CA ASP A 69 5.97 -13.99 -5.83
C ASP A 69 7.45 -13.61 -6.03
N PRO A 70 8.41 -14.49 -5.68
CA PRO A 70 9.83 -14.18 -5.80
C PRO A 70 10.30 -13.96 -7.24
N ASN A 71 9.46 -14.28 -8.22
CA ASN A 71 9.75 -14.02 -9.64
C ASN A 71 9.28 -12.63 -10.10
N CYS A 72 8.58 -11.87 -9.24
CA CYS A 72 8.13 -10.52 -9.54
C CYS A 72 9.12 -9.48 -9.01
N ASP A 73 9.25 -8.39 -9.72
CA ASP A 73 9.97 -7.20 -9.28
C ASP A 73 8.97 -6.19 -8.69
N TYR A 74 9.24 -5.73 -7.48
CA TYR A 74 8.43 -4.77 -6.75
C TYR A 74 9.20 -3.47 -6.56
N ALA A 75 8.59 -2.35 -6.82
CA ALA A 75 9.19 -1.04 -6.61
C ALA A 75 8.23 -0.09 -5.89
N LEU A 76 8.73 0.54 -4.82
CA LEU A 76 8.06 1.68 -4.20
C LEU A 76 8.43 2.93 -4.99
N ASP A 77 7.48 3.46 -5.76
CA ASP A 77 7.72 4.58 -6.68
C ASP A 77 7.57 5.94 -5.98
N GLN A 78 6.65 6.03 -5.00
CA GLN A 78 6.42 7.24 -4.22
C GLN A 78 5.92 6.90 -2.82
N LEU A 79 6.43 7.62 -1.83
CA LEU A 79 5.89 7.68 -0.48
C LEU A 79 5.94 9.12 0.00
N ASP A 80 4.78 9.73 0.15
CA ASP A 80 4.64 11.13 0.55
C ASP A 80 3.52 11.28 1.58
N GLY A 81 3.91 11.29 2.85
CA GLY A 81 2.99 11.42 3.97
C GLY A 81 1.95 10.32 4.02
N ASN A 82 0.79 10.58 3.47
CA ASN A 82 -0.36 9.67 3.47
C ASN A 82 -0.64 9.04 2.09
N THR A 83 0.22 9.25 1.11
CA THR A 83 0.07 8.70 -0.24
C THR A 83 1.27 7.80 -0.57
N MET A 84 0.97 6.62 -1.10
CA MET A 84 1.95 5.65 -1.56
C MET A 84 1.62 5.21 -2.99
N ALA A 85 2.65 5.10 -3.82
CA ALA A 85 2.55 4.53 -5.17
C ALA A 85 3.63 3.46 -5.34
N TRP A 86 3.26 2.35 -5.95
CA TRP A 86 4.18 1.24 -6.21
C TRP A 86 3.86 0.55 -7.52
N SER A 87 4.81 -0.19 -8.03
CA SER A 87 4.68 -0.97 -9.24
C SER A 87 5.13 -2.41 -9.04
N ILE A 88 4.58 -3.30 -9.83
CA ILE A 88 4.86 -4.72 -9.82
C ILE A 88 5.05 -5.20 -11.25
N ASP A 89 6.15 -5.87 -11.51
CA ASP A 89 6.44 -6.52 -12.79
C ASP A 89 6.64 -8.02 -12.58
N CYS A 90 5.80 -8.83 -13.20
CA CYS A 90 5.84 -10.28 -13.07
C CYS A 90 5.96 -10.97 -14.43
N PRO A 91 6.80 -12.01 -14.56
CA PRO A 91 6.71 -12.93 -15.67
C PRO A 91 5.44 -13.79 -15.55
N VAL A 92 4.75 -14.00 -16.68
CA VAL A 92 3.57 -14.87 -16.76
C VAL A 92 3.94 -16.16 -17.49
N GLU A 93 3.37 -17.29 -17.05
CA GLU A 93 3.57 -18.58 -17.72
C GLU A 93 3.23 -18.49 -19.21
N GLY A 94 4.06 -19.11 -20.06
CA GLY A 94 3.91 -19.03 -21.52
C GLY A 94 4.67 -17.88 -22.18
N GLY A 95 5.56 -17.18 -21.44
CA GLY A 95 6.43 -16.12 -21.98
C GLY A 95 5.77 -14.74 -22.03
N GLY A 96 4.70 -14.53 -21.29
CA GLY A 96 4.06 -13.23 -21.13
C GLY A 96 4.68 -12.39 -20.01
N GLN A 97 4.19 -11.15 -19.89
CA GLN A 97 4.54 -10.22 -18.81
C GLN A 97 3.28 -9.55 -18.27
N MET A 98 3.29 -9.31 -16.97
CA MET A 98 2.30 -8.51 -16.26
C MET A 98 3.00 -7.29 -15.65
N HIS A 99 2.43 -6.13 -15.86
CA HIS A 99 2.84 -4.89 -15.20
C HIS A 99 1.64 -4.28 -14.48
N ALA A 100 1.80 -3.90 -13.23
CA ALA A 100 0.76 -3.25 -12.46
C ALA A 100 1.32 -1.99 -11.77
N GLU A 101 0.55 -0.92 -11.80
CA GLU A 101 0.81 0.34 -11.09
C GLU A 101 -0.32 0.59 -10.11
N TRP A 102 0.03 0.92 -8.87
CA TRP A 102 -0.91 1.13 -7.77
C TRP A 102 -0.66 2.46 -7.07
N THR A 103 -1.73 3.07 -6.60
CA THR A 103 -1.67 4.26 -5.74
C THR A 103 -2.67 4.10 -4.60
N ALA A 104 -2.27 4.46 -3.40
CA ALA A 104 -3.13 4.46 -2.23
C ALA A 104 -2.96 5.76 -1.44
N THR A 105 -4.06 6.29 -0.91
CA THR A 105 -4.08 7.48 -0.05
C THR A 105 -4.88 7.18 1.21
N SER A 106 -4.29 7.44 2.36
CA SER A 106 -4.90 7.25 3.68
C SER A 106 -5.33 8.57 4.29
N ASN A 107 -6.50 8.56 4.96
CA ASN A 107 -6.97 9.63 5.85
C ASN A 107 -7.00 9.17 7.32
N GLY A 108 -6.34 8.06 7.64
CA GLY A 108 -6.32 7.45 8.97
C GLY A 108 -7.41 6.40 9.16
N ASP A 109 -8.67 6.79 9.16
CA ASP A 109 -9.86 5.93 9.30
C ASP A 109 -10.47 5.49 7.95
N SER A 110 -9.91 5.97 6.85
CA SER A 110 -10.27 5.58 5.49
C SER A 110 -9.05 5.53 4.59
N VAL A 111 -9.07 4.62 3.63
CA VAL A 111 -8.03 4.47 2.60
C VAL A 111 -8.73 4.29 1.27
N GLU A 112 -8.25 4.97 0.25
CA GLU A 112 -8.69 4.77 -1.13
C GLU A 112 -7.50 4.48 -2.02
N GLY A 113 -7.70 3.62 -3.00
CA GLY A 113 -6.65 3.26 -3.94
C GLY A 113 -7.18 2.92 -5.31
N GLU A 114 -6.30 3.01 -6.27
CA GLU A 114 -6.55 2.61 -7.64
C GLU A 114 -5.32 1.92 -8.23
N GLY A 115 -5.55 1.05 -9.18
CA GLY A 115 -4.50 0.33 -9.87
C GLY A 115 -4.84 0.08 -11.32
N LYS A 116 -3.80 0.00 -12.13
CA LYS A 116 -3.87 -0.40 -13.54
C LYS A 116 -2.96 -1.60 -13.74
N MET A 117 -3.51 -2.64 -14.31
CA MET A 117 -2.75 -3.83 -14.66
C MET A 117 -2.78 -4.04 -16.16
N THR A 118 -1.63 -4.30 -16.73
CA THR A 118 -1.45 -4.66 -18.13
C THR A 118 -0.82 -6.05 -18.20
N MET A 119 -1.49 -6.97 -18.89
CA MET A 119 -0.99 -8.32 -19.13
C MET A 119 -0.77 -8.52 -20.61
N SER A 120 0.41 -8.95 -21.00
CA SER A 120 0.78 -9.25 -22.37
C SER A 120 1.10 -10.73 -22.52
N MET A 121 0.34 -11.45 -23.32
CA MET A 121 0.54 -12.87 -23.63
C MET A 121 0.34 -13.13 -25.13
N GLN A 122 1.26 -13.85 -25.76
CA GLN A 122 1.15 -14.30 -27.16
C GLN A 122 0.78 -13.17 -28.16
N GLY A 123 1.31 -11.96 -27.95
CA GLY A 123 1.03 -10.80 -28.79
C GLY A 123 -0.32 -10.11 -28.52
N GLN A 124 -1.07 -10.57 -27.53
CA GLN A 124 -2.30 -9.91 -27.05
C GLN A 124 -2.03 -9.17 -25.76
N THR A 125 -2.61 -7.98 -25.64
CA THR A 125 -2.51 -7.15 -24.42
C THR A 125 -3.90 -6.98 -23.82
N MET A 126 -4.03 -7.28 -22.54
CA MET A 126 -5.23 -7.01 -21.75
C MET A 126 -4.92 -5.94 -20.71
N ASN A 127 -5.83 -4.99 -20.57
CA ASN A 127 -5.77 -3.95 -19.54
C ASN A 127 -6.90 -4.18 -18.54
N MET A 128 -6.61 -3.94 -17.25
CA MET A 128 -7.56 -4.07 -16.17
C MET A 128 -7.41 -2.86 -15.25
N ASP A 129 -8.51 -2.22 -14.91
CA ASP A 129 -8.54 -1.15 -13.92
C ASP A 129 -9.16 -1.68 -12.63
N MET A 130 -8.54 -1.36 -11.51
CA MET A 130 -9.02 -1.70 -10.17
C MET A 130 -9.10 -0.44 -9.32
N SER A 131 -10.10 -0.37 -8.47
CA SER A 131 -10.19 0.64 -7.43
C SER A 131 -10.69 0.00 -6.14
N TRP A 132 -10.30 0.53 -5.01
CA TRP A 132 -10.71 0.04 -3.71
C TRP A 132 -10.86 1.18 -2.71
N VAL A 133 -11.79 1.00 -1.79
CA VAL A 133 -12.06 1.91 -0.68
C VAL A 133 -12.15 1.07 0.58
N GLY A 134 -11.34 1.41 1.56
CA GLY A 134 -11.38 0.85 2.90
C GLY A 134 -11.90 1.89 3.89
N GLU A 135 -12.79 1.49 4.78
CA GLU A 135 -13.30 2.30 5.87
C GLU A 135 -13.21 1.54 7.18
N ARG A 136 -12.68 2.19 8.21
CA ARG A 136 -12.70 1.64 9.57
C ARG A 136 -14.11 1.68 10.12
N ILE A 137 -14.66 0.52 10.45
CA ILE A 137 -16.05 0.38 10.91
C ILE A 137 -16.18 0.10 12.41
N GLY A 138 -15.07 -0.14 13.10
CA GLY A 138 -15.09 -0.39 14.54
C GLY A 138 -13.77 -0.90 15.08
N ALA A 139 -13.83 -1.48 16.27
CA ALA A 139 -12.73 -2.21 16.87
C ALA A 139 -12.75 -3.67 16.39
N CYS A 140 -11.59 -4.33 16.41
CA CYS A 140 -11.53 -5.80 16.29
C CYS A 140 -12.09 -6.46 17.53
N ASP A 141 -12.74 -7.60 17.41
CA ASP A 141 -13.23 -8.42 18.53
C ASP A 141 -12.11 -9.20 19.20
#